data_16a510840569fa8e73d5c2c775c5a311
#
_entry.id   16a510840569fa8e73d5c2c775c5a311
#
_cell.length_a   1.000
_cell.length_b   1.000
_cell.length_c   1.000
_cell.angle_alpha   90.00
_cell.angle_beta   90.00
_cell.angle_gamma   90.00
#
_symmetry.space_group_name_H-M   'P 1'
#
loop_
_entity.id
_entity.type
_entity.pdbx_description
1 polymer ?
#
loop_
_entity_poly.entity_id
_entity_poly.type
_entity_poly.pdbx_seq_one_letter_code
_entity_poly.pdbx_strand_id
1 'polypeptide(L)'
;MSADARLAIVRAAEGLFAAQGIEAPSLREIARTAGQGNTNAAQYHFGDRDGVLRAVLERHGAAVEAHRSDMLDMVEATDPVDPRGLSAALVVPLVAALSDPDGGAAYLQVLGEVVARPVRFSATLSAYWRSPSIGRWSRLVEPLLPPEAVGRPLHRRFAVIRFVHGELASRARERGGRGDHRLFTSHLVDLVTAMLAAPVTPWTADLIRPEPRGEQLR
;
A
#
# COMPACT_ATOMS: atom_id res chain seq x y z
N MET A 1 7.21 -15.38 -27.89
CA MET A 1 8.04 -14.63 -26.90
C MET A 1 7.75 -15.21 -25.53
N SER A 2 8.79 -15.44 -24.72
CA SER A 2 8.74 -16.27 -23.53
C SER A 2 8.25 -15.52 -22.29
N ALA A 3 7.78 -16.28 -21.26
CA ALA A 3 7.48 -15.79 -19.93
C ALA A 3 8.70 -15.03 -19.33
N ASP A 4 9.90 -15.43 -19.67
CA ASP A 4 11.16 -14.80 -19.26
C ASP A 4 11.29 -13.36 -19.72
N ALA A 5 10.90 -13.04 -20.97
CA ALA A 5 10.94 -11.67 -21.50
C ALA A 5 9.96 -10.75 -20.73
N ARG A 6 8.76 -11.27 -20.42
CA ARG A 6 7.77 -10.53 -19.62
C ARG A 6 8.29 -10.24 -18.23
N LEU A 7 8.90 -11.22 -17.57
CA LEU A 7 9.47 -11.05 -16.22
C LEU A 7 10.65 -10.07 -16.22
N ALA A 8 11.53 -10.14 -17.24
CA ALA A 8 12.64 -9.21 -17.37
C ALA A 8 12.16 -7.75 -17.49
N ILE A 9 11.09 -7.51 -18.26
CA ILE A 9 10.49 -6.17 -18.39
C ILE A 9 9.93 -5.68 -17.04
N VAL A 10 9.24 -6.55 -16.31
CA VAL A 10 8.68 -6.19 -14.99
C VAL A 10 9.79 -5.83 -14.00
N ARG A 11 10.88 -6.63 -13.94
CA ARG A 11 12.03 -6.34 -13.06
C ARG A 11 12.74 -5.04 -13.44
N ALA A 12 12.94 -4.78 -14.73
CA ALA A 12 13.52 -3.53 -15.20
C ALA A 12 12.64 -2.33 -14.84
N ALA A 13 11.34 -2.44 -15.05
CA ALA A 13 10.39 -1.40 -14.71
C ALA A 13 10.35 -1.12 -13.20
N GLU A 14 10.35 -2.16 -12.38
CA GLU A 14 10.37 -2.05 -10.92
C GLU A 14 11.58 -1.25 -10.44
N GLY A 15 12.78 -1.57 -10.91
CA GLY A 15 13.99 -0.82 -10.57
C GLY A 15 13.98 0.62 -11.07
N LEU A 16 13.52 0.86 -12.29
CA LEU A 16 13.43 2.21 -12.87
C LEU A 16 12.39 3.07 -12.14
N PHE A 17 11.20 2.51 -11.84
CA PHE A 17 10.16 3.22 -11.10
C PHE A 17 10.61 3.57 -9.68
N ALA A 18 11.30 2.68 -8.99
CA ALA A 18 11.84 2.95 -7.66
C ALA A 18 12.91 4.05 -7.70
N ALA A 19 13.78 4.07 -8.72
CA ALA A 19 14.89 5.01 -8.82
C ALA A 19 14.48 6.40 -9.32
N GLN A 20 13.52 6.49 -10.25
CA GLN A 20 13.19 7.71 -11.00
C GLN A 20 11.75 8.19 -10.77
N GLY A 21 10.92 7.39 -10.07
CA GLY A 21 9.47 7.59 -9.99
C GLY A 21 8.72 6.91 -11.14
N ILE A 22 7.41 6.69 -10.97
CA ILE A 22 6.60 5.91 -11.91
C ILE A 22 6.45 6.60 -13.27
N GLU A 23 6.46 7.94 -13.29
CA GLU A 23 6.14 8.72 -14.49
C GLU A 23 7.35 9.01 -15.39
N ALA A 24 8.57 8.94 -14.88
CA ALA A 24 9.77 9.32 -15.63
C ALA A 24 10.18 8.29 -16.71
N PRO A 25 10.26 6.98 -16.45
CA PRO A 25 10.75 6.02 -17.44
C PRO A 25 9.77 5.83 -18.60
N SER A 26 10.27 5.82 -19.82
CA SER A 26 9.48 5.46 -21.00
C SER A 26 9.39 3.94 -21.17
N LEU A 27 8.34 3.44 -21.87
CA LEU A 27 8.23 2.02 -22.19
C LEU A 27 9.42 1.52 -23.02
N ARG A 28 10.01 2.37 -23.87
CA ARG A 28 11.21 2.04 -24.65
C ARG A 28 12.45 1.91 -23.76
N GLU A 29 12.59 2.78 -22.78
CA GLU A 29 13.68 2.69 -21.80
C GLU A 29 13.56 1.43 -20.96
N ILE A 30 12.36 1.08 -20.47
CA ILE A 30 12.08 -0.14 -19.74
C ILE A 30 12.45 -1.38 -20.59
N ALA A 31 12.02 -1.44 -21.86
CA ALA A 31 12.35 -2.53 -22.75
C ALA A 31 13.87 -2.66 -22.98
N ARG A 32 14.57 -1.54 -23.19
CA ARG A 32 16.04 -1.51 -23.36
C ARG A 32 16.75 -2.00 -22.09
N THR A 33 16.36 -1.52 -20.92
CA THR A 33 16.93 -1.93 -19.63
C THR A 33 16.68 -3.43 -19.36
N ALA A 34 15.55 -3.96 -19.83
CA ALA A 34 15.24 -5.38 -19.79
C ALA A 34 16.02 -6.24 -20.81
N GLY A 35 16.94 -5.67 -21.59
CA GLY A 35 17.72 -6.38 -22.61
C GLY A 35 16.88 -6.82 -23.82
N GLN A 36 15.71 -6.20 -24.06
CA GLN A 36 14.87 -6.55 -25.20
C GLN A 36 15.37 -5.86 -26.47
N GLY A 37 15.69 -6.66 -27.51
CA GLY A 37 16.06 -6.13 -28.82
C GLY A 37 14.94 -5.35 -29.50
N ASN A 38 13.69 -5.72 -29.25
CA ASN A 38 12.52 -4.97 -29.69
C ASN A 38 12.10 -3.93 -28.63
N THR A 39 12.32 -2.65 -28.92
CA THR A 39 11.97 -1.55 -28.01
C THR A 39 10.47 -1.38 -27.77
N ASN A 40 9.61 -2.02 -28.59
CA ASN A 40 8.17 -2.03 -28.39
C ASN A 40 7.69 -3.24 -27.54
N ALA A 41 8.61 -4.08 -27.04
CA ALA A 41 8.25 -5.27 -26.27
C ALA A 41 7.40 -4.95 -25.03
N ALA A 42 7.72 -3.88 -24.30
CA ALA A 42 6.93 -3.45 -23.13
C ALA A 42 5.50 -3.06 -23.53
N GLN A 43 5.32 -2.32 -24.61
CA GLN A 43 4.00 -1.96 -25.14
C GLN A 43 3.22 -3.20 -25.60
N TYR A 44 3.88 -4.13 -26.27
CA TYR A 44 3.25 -5.37 -26.72
C TYR A 44 2.73 -6.24 -25.57
N HIS A 45 3.50 -6.36 -24.46
CA HIS A 45 3.12 -7.21 -23.33
C HIS A 45 2.12 -6.57 -22.36
N PHE A 46 2.16 -5.26 -22.21
CA PHE A 46 1.45 -4.56 -21.13
C PHE A 46 0.52 -3.44 -21.64
N GLY A 47 0.55 -3.11 -22.90
CA GLY A 47 -0.24 -2.04 -23.51
C GLY A 47 0.33 -0.65 -23.21
N ASP A 48 0.34 -0.26 -21.97
CA ASP A 48 0.76 1.06 -21.50
C ASP A 48 1.60 0.99 -20.20
N ARG A 49 1.99 2.16 -19.69
CA ARG A 49 2.72 2.28 -18.43
C ARG A 49 1.90 1.77 -17.24
N ASP A 50 0.61 2.02 -17.23
CA ASP A 50 -0.27 1.57 -16.13
C ASP A 50 -0.39 0.03 -16.14
N GLY A 51 -0.34 -0.62 -17.31
CA GLY A 51 -0.24 -2.07 -17.44
C GLY A 51 1.07 -2.64 -16.88
N VAL A 52 2.20 -1.97 -17.15
CA VAL A 52 3.50 -2.34 -16.56
C VAL A 52 3.46 -2.14 -15.05
N LEU A 53 2.92 -1.02 -14.55
CA LEU A 53 2.79 -0.73 -13.13
C LEU A 53 1.96 -1.80 -12.42
N ARG A 54 0.82 -2.20 -12.99
CA ARG A 54 0.01 -3.29 -12.43
C ARG A 54 0.82 -4.58 -12.32
N ALA A 55 1.56 -4.94 -13.35
CA ALA A 55 2.38 -6.15 -13.33
C ALA A 55 3.52 -6.10 -12.28
N VAL A 56 4.12 -4.93 -12.05
CA VAL A 56 5.09 -4.71 -10.96
C VAL A 56 4.43 -4.94 -9.59
N LEU A 57 3.25 -4.38 -9.37
CA LEU A 57 2.54 -4.54 -8.11
C LEU A 57 2.02 -5.97 -7.89
N GLU A 58 1.55 -6.64 -8.93
CA GLU A 58 1.09 -8.03 -8.87
C GLU A 58 2.21 -9.00 -8.52
N ARG A 59 3.44 -8.74 -8.94
CA ARG A 59 4.60 -9.61 -8.71
C ARG A 59 4.83 -9.95 -7.24
N HIS A 60 4.70 -8.99 -6.35
CA HIS A 60 4.86 -9.16 -4.90
C HIS A 60 3.52 -9.21 -4.17
N GLY A 61 2.48 -8.64 -4.76
CA GLY A 61 1.19 -8.47 -4.14
C GLY A 61 0.54 -9.78 -3.69
N ALA A 62 0.71 -10.86 -4.47
CA ALA A 62 0.13 -12.16 -4.12
C ALA A 62 0.71 -12.74 -2.82
N ALA A 63 2.02 -12.62 -2.59
CA ALA A 63 2.67 -13.08 -1.37
C ALA A 63 2.24 -12.24 -0.15
N VAL A 64 2.16 -10.92 -0.31
CA VAL A 64 1.66 -10.00 0.73
C VAL A 64 0.20 -10.32 1.08
N GLU A 65 -0.63 -10.59 0.08
CA GLU A 65 -2.05 -10.95 0.23
C GLU A 65 -2.22 -12.26 1.01
N ALA A 66 -1.49 -13.32 0.63
CA ALA A 66 -1.52 -14.60 1.31
C ALA A 66 -1.07 -14.47 2.77
N HIS A 67 0.09 -13.85 3.02
CA HIS A 67 0.62 -13.68 4.38
C HIS A 67 -0.35 -12.85 5.26
N ARG A 68 -0.97 -11.79 4.71
CA ARG A 68 -1.96 -11.01 5.45
C ARG A 68 -3.20 -11.84 5.77
N SER A 69 -3.67 -12.66 4.84
CA SER A 69 -4.82 -13.53 5.05
C SER A 69 -4.56 -14.53 6.18
N ASP A 70 -3.38 -15.17 6.20
CA ASP A 70 -2.99 -16.12 7.26
C ASP A 70 -2.96 -15.42 8.63
N MET A 71 -2.42 -14.20 8.70
CA MET A 71 -2.40 -13.44 9.94
C MET A 71 -3.79 -13.04 10.41
N LEU A 72 -4.68 -12.69 9.47
CA LEU A 72 -6.07 -12.35 9.81
C LEU A 72 -6.85 -13.58 10.29
N ASP A 73 -6.57 -14.78 9.77
CA ASP A 73 -7.13 -16.03 10.29
C ASP A 73 -6.78 -16.24 11.76
N MET A 74 -5.52 -15.99 12.13
CA MET A 74 -5.09 -16.07 13.53
C MET A 74 -5.76 -15.01 14.42
N VAL A 75 -5.91 -13.78 13.94
CA VAL A 75 -6.56 -12.70 14.70
C VAL A 75 -8.05 -13.00 14.91
N GLU A 76 -8.76 -13.49 13.89
CA GLU A 76 -10.19 -13.84 14.01
C GLU A 76 -10.45 -15.06 14.92
N ALA A 77 -9.43 -15.89 15.15
CA ALA A 77 -9.53 -17.00 16.10
C ALA A 77 -9.43 -16.54 17.58
N THR A 78 -9.13 -15.28 17.83
CA THR A 78 -9.06 -14.71 19.19
C THR A 78 -10.34 -13.97 19.56
N ASP A 79 -10.77 -14.08 20.82
CA ASP A 79 -11.91 -13.34 21.36
C ASP A 79 -11.54 -12.76 22.73
N PRO A 80 -11.52 -11.44 22.91
CA PRO A 80 -11.81 -10.40 21.89
C PRO A 80 -10.71 -10.27 20.83
N VAL A 81 -11.07 -9.71 19.68
CA VAL A 81 -10.14 -9.43 18.58
C VAL A 81 -9.03 -8.48 19.08
N ASP A 82 -7.78 -8.90 18.90
CA ASP A 82 -6.60 -8.13 19.32
C ASP A 82 -6.30 -6.96 18.34
N PRO A 83 -6.41 -5.69 18.78
CA PRO A 83 -6.09 -4.54 17.93
C PRO A 83 -4.62 -4.52 17.46
N ARG A 84 -3.70 -5.03 18.30
CA ARG A 84 -2.28 -5.14 17.95
C ARG A 84 -2.07 -6.20 16.85
N GLY A 85 -2.78 -7.32 16.94
CA GLY A 85 -2.78 -8.37 15.91
C GLY A 85 -3.28 -7.84 14.57
N LEU A 86 -4.33 -7.02 14.55
CA LEU A 86 -4.81 -6.35 13.34
C LEU A 86 -3.79 -5.37 12.77
N SER A 87 -3.10 -4.61 13.64
CA SER A 87 -2.02 -3.72 13.21
C SER A 87 -0.85 -4.48 12.63
N ALA A 88 -0.47 -5.61 13.24
CA ALA A 88 0.56 -6.50 12.74
C ALA A 88 0.19 -7.11 11.39
N ALA A 89 -1.07 -7.53 11.19
CA ALA A 89 -1.55 -8.07 9.92
C ALA A 89 -1.47 -7.05 8.76
N LEU A 90 -1.54 -5.74 9.05
CA LEU A 90 -1.30 -4.71 8.04
C LEU A 90 0.19 -4.52 7.75
N VAL A 91 1.06 -4.55 8.76
CA VAL A 91 2.48 -4.15 8.70
C VAL A 91 3.40 -5.32 8.30
N VAL A 92 3.28 -6.47 8.98
CA VAL A 92 4.26 -7.57 8.89
C VAL A 92 4.39 -8.15 7.48
N PRO A 93 3.31 -8.37 6.71
CA PRO A 93 3.43 -8.88 5.34
C PRO A 93 4.20 -7.93 4.40
N LEU A 94 4.10 -6.63 4.62
CA LEU A 94 4.84 -5.64 3.85
C LEU A 94 6.31 -5.57 4.27
N VAL A 95 6.62 -5.74 5.56
CA VAL A 95 8.02 -5.87 6.02
C VAL A 95 8.66 -7.16 5.49
N ALA A 96 7.91 -8.25 5.39
CA ALA A 96 8.40 -9.47 4.75
C ALA A 96 8.77 -9.21 3.27
N ALA A 97 7.93 -8.47 2.54
CA ALA A 97 8.23 -8.04 1.18
C ALA A 97 9.47 -7.13 1.14
N LEU A 98 9.67 -6.22 2.12
CA LEU A 98 10.87 -5.38 2.20
C LEU A 98 12.16 -6.20 2.24
N SER A 99 12.12 -7.35 2.88
CA SER A 99 13.27 -8.26 3.04
C SER A 99 13.50 -9.17 1.83
N ASP A 100 12.60 -9.16 0.83
CA ASP A 100 12.74 -9.94 -0.39
C ASP A 100 13.88 -9.37 -1.26
N PRO A 101 14.98 -10.12 -1.48
CA PRO A 101 16.11 -9.66 -2.30
C PRO A 101 15.75 -9.51 -3.78
N ASP A 102 14.65 -10.13 -4.25
CA ASP A 102 14.22 -10.05 -5.64
C ASP A 102 13.25 -8.88 -5.85
N GLY A 103 13.65 -7.67 -5.45
CA GLY A 103 12.95 -6.41 -5.78
C GLY A 103 11.99 -5.88 -4.71
N GLY A 104 11.85 -6.54 -3.57
CA GLY A 104 10.86 -6.15 -2.56
C GLY A 104 10.97 -4.70 -2.07
N ALA A 105 12.20 -4.21 -1.89
CA ALA A 105 12.42 -2.81 -1.52
C ALA A 105 11.97 -1.84 -2.63
N ALA A 106 12.20 -2.17 -3.91
CA ALA A 106 11.75 -1.38 -5.04
C ALA A 106 10.22 -1.40 -5.15
N TYR A 107 9.60 -2.59 -5.00
CA TYR A 107 8.14 -2.73 -4.92
C TYR A 107 7.50 -1.80 -3.89
N LEU A 108 8.05 -1.74 -2.66
CA LEU A 108 7.50 -0.90 -1.59
C LEU A 108 7.65 0.59 -1.87
N GLN A 109 8.72 1.01 -2.56
CA GLN A 109 8.87 2.40 -3.01
C GLN A 109 7.80 2.75 -4.05
N VAL A 110 7.57 1.87 -5.03
CA VAL A 110 6.54 2.04 -6.06
C VAL A 110 5.14 2.06 -5.45
N LEU A 111 4.83 1.10 -4.55
CA LEU A 111 3.53 1.03 -3.88
C LEU A 111 3.29 2.28 -3.01
N GLY A 112 4.33 2.77 -2.31
CA GLY A 112 4.25 4.01 -1.53
C GLY A 112 3.91 5.23 -2.40
N GLU A 113 4.49 5.35 -3.60
CA GLU A 113 4.16 6.42 -4.55
C GLU A 113 2.71 6.32 -5.04
N VAL A 114 2.22 5.12 -5.35
CA VAL A 114 0.83 4.87 -5.76
C VAL A 114 -0.15 5.31 -4.66
N VAL A 115 0.12 4.92 -3.41
CA VAL A 115 -0.74 5.25 -2.27
C VAL A 115 -0.69 6.74 -1.91
N ALA A 116 0.45 7.40 -2.11
CA ALA A 116 0.62 8.83 -1.87
C ALA A 116 -0.12 9.71 -2.89
N ARG A 117 -0.38 9.18 -4.11
CA ARG A 117 -1.02 9.93 -5.22
C ARG A 117 -2.34 9.30 -5.66
N PRO A 118 -3.37 9.25 -4.78
CA PRO A 118 -4.58 8.46 -5.02
C PRO A 118 -5.39 8.93 -6.25
N VAL A 119 -5.36 10.20 -6.58
CA VAL A 119 -6.06 10.73 -7.77
C VAL A 119 -5.38 10.27 -9.06
N ARG A 120 -4.04 10.35 -9.13
CA ARG A 120 -3.25 9.96 -10.30
C ARG A 120 -3.33 8.45 -10.59
N PHE A 121 -3.31 7.63 -9.56
CA PHE A 121 -3.29 6.17 -9.67
C PHE A 121 -4.63 5.54 -9.25
N SER A 122 -5.74 6.21 -9.51
CA SER A 122 -7.05 5.79 -9.02
C SER A 122 -7.47 4.38 -9.44
N ALA A 123 -7.20 3.98 -10.70
CA ALA A 123 -7.52 2.64 -11.18
C ALA A 123 -6.66 1.55 -10.49
N THR A 124 -5.35 1.78 -10.38
CA THR A 124 -4.41 0.86 -9.70
C THR A 124 -4.74 0.78 -8.20
N LEU A 125 -5.01 1.92 -7.57
CA LEU A 125 -5.37 1.98 -6.16
C LEU A 125 -6.73 1.33 -5.89
N SER A 126 -7.69 1.45 -6.81
CA SER A 126 -8.97 0.76 -6.71
C SER A 126 -8.82 -0.76 -6.74
N ALA A 127 -7.87 -1.32 -7.50
CA ALA A 127 -7.56 -2.73 -7.46
C ALA A 127 -6.97 -3.14 -6.11
N TYR A 128 -6.04 -2.35 -5.57
CA TYR A 128 -5.48 -2.56 -4.24
C TYR A 128 -6.55 -2.58 -3.13
N TRP A 129 -7.49 -1.61 -3.14
CA TRP A 129 -8.58 -1.54 -2.16
C TRP A 129 -9.59 -2.69 -2.27
N ARG A 130 -9.68 -3.33 -3.44
CA ARG A 130 -10.53 -4.51 -3.66
C ARG A 130 -9.82 -5.83 -3.33
N SER A 131 -8.55 -5.78 -2.92
CA SER A 131 -7.84 -6.97 -2.45
C SER A 131 -8.61 -7.61 -1.27
N PRO A 132 -8.84 -8.93 -1.30
CA PRO A 132 -9.67 -9.60 -0.30
C PRO A 132 -9.17 -9.37 1.12
N SER A 133 -7.85 -9.44 1.37
CA SER A 133 -7.28 -9.27 2.71
C SER A 133 -7.38 -7.84 3.22
N ILE A 134 -7.23 -6.82 2.35
CA ILE A 134 -7.43 -5.42 2.74
C ILE A 134 -8.91 -5.14 3.05
N GLY A 135 -9.81 -5.69 2.26
CA GLY A 135 -11.24 -5.60 2.52
C GLY A 135 -11.63 -6.26 3.86
N ARG A 136 -11.08 -7.43 4.14
CA ARG A 136 -11.27 -8.16 5.40
C ARG A 136 -10.69 -7.38 6.58
N TRP A 137 -9.44 -6.94 6.49
CA TRP A 137 -8.81 -6.08 7.49
C TRP A 137 -9.63 -4.83 7.79
N SER A 138 -10.13 -4.16 6.77
CA SER A 138 -10.95 -2.95 6.92
C SER A 138 -12.23 -3.22 7.72
N ARG A 139 -12.90 -4.35 7.51
CA ARG A 139 -14.09 -4.74 8.28
C ARG A 139 -13.77 -5.03 9.74
N LEU A 140 -12.66 -5.72 10.01
CA LEU A 140 -12.24 -6.07 11.38
C LEU A 140 -11.79 -4.86 12.19
N VAL A 141 -11.21 -3.87 11.54
CA VAL A 141 -10.75 -2.63 12.17
C VAL A 141 -11.91 -1.66 12.44
N GLU A 142 -12.95 -1.66 11.61
CA GLU A 142 -14.04 -0.68 11.69
C GLU A 142 -14.69 -0.56 13.08
N PRO A 143 -15.01 -1.67 13.80
CA PRO A 143 -15.58 -1.58 15.14
C PRO A 143 -14.63 -0.99 16.20
N LEU A 144 -13.33 -0.94 15.94
CA LEU A 144 -12.32 -0.39 16.85
C LEU A 144 -12.13 1.12 16.66
N LEU A 145 -12.68 1.70 15.60
CA LEU A 145 -12.56 3.12 15.31
C LEU A 145 -13.64 3.92 16.04
N PRO A 146 -13.32 5.15 16.49
CA PRO A 146 -14.36 6.11 16.88
C PRO A 146 -15.34 6.30 15.71
N PRO A 147 -16.67 6.38 15.97
CA PRO A 147 -17.68 6.49 14.93
C PRO A 147 -17.41 7.60 13.90
N GLU A 148 -16.91 8.74 14.36
CA GLU A 148 -16.58 9.90 13.54
C GLU A 148 -15.39 9.63 12.60
N ALA A 149 -14.55 8.65 12.92
CA ALA A 149 -13.35 8.32 12.18
C ALA A 149 -13.54 7.22 11.13
N VAL A 150 -14.70 6.56 11.10
CA VAL A 150 -15.01 5.46 10.16
C VAL A 150 -15.13 5.97 8.73
N GLY A 151 -15.92 7.02 8.53
CA GLY A 151 -16.24 7.59 7.22
C GLY A 151 -15.59 8.94 6.94
N ARG A 152 -16.12 9.65 5.91
CA ARG A 152 -15.71 11.03 5.62
C ARG A 152 -16.12 11.97 6.76
N PRO A 153 -15.35 13.02 7.03
CA PRO A 153 -14.13 13.42 6.32
C PRO A 153 -12.85 12.73 6.80
N LEU A 154 -12.84 12.08 7.97
CA LEU A 154 -11.61 11.62 8.61
C LEU A 154 -11.02 10.36 7.97
N HIS A 155 -11.86 9.37 7.61
CA HIS A 155 -11.40 8.11 6.97
C HIS A 155 -10.12 7.53 7.58
N ARG A 156 -10.07 7.32 8.89
CA ARG A 156 -8.84 6.97 9.64
C ARG A 156 -8.11 5.76 9.07
N ARG A 157 -8.83 4.70 8.68
CA ARG A 157 -8.22 3.49 8.07
C ARG A 157 -7.36 3.81 6.84
N PHE A 158 -7.79 4.76 6.00
CA PHE A 158 -7.01 5.18 4.84
C PHE A 158 -5.79 6.02 5.24
N ALA A 159 -5.91 6.83 6.30
CA ALA A 159 -4.77 7.56 6.86
C ALA A 159 -3.71 6.60 7.40
N VAL A 160 -4.13 5.57 8.14
CA VAL A 160 -3.25 4.51 8.65
C VAL A 160 -2.54 3.77 7.50
N ILE A 161 -3.28 3.37 6.47
CA ILE A 161 -2.67 2.68 5.32
C ILE A 161 -1.65 3.59 4.62
N ARG A 162 -1.97 4.86 4.38
CA ARG A 162 -1.01 5.81 3.79
C ARG A 162 0.24 5.98 4.66
N PHE A 163 0.06 6.07 5.98
CA PHE A 163 1.16 6.16 6.92
C PHE A 163 2.09 4.93 6.81
N VAL A 164 1.54 3.72 6.90
CA VAL A 164 2.32 2.47 6.81
C VAL A 164 3.11 2.40 5.50
N HIS A 165 2.47 2.71 4.37
CA HIS A 165 3.16 2.65 3.07
C HIS A 165 4.22 3.75 2.92
N GLY A 166 4.00 4.93 3.51
CA GLY A 166 4.99 6.01 3.56
C GLY A 166 6.24 5.63 4.34
N GLU A 167 6.05 5.07 5.55
CA GLU A 167 7.15 4.61 6.41
C GLU A 167 7.96 3.49 5.76
N LEU A 168 7.26 2.50 5.16
CA LEU A 168 7.93 1.40 4.47
C LEU A 168 8.67 1.86 3.21
N ALA A 169 8.11 2.78 2.44
CA ALA A 169 8.79 3.35 1.28
C ALA A 169 10.04 4.16 1.69
N SER A 170 9.97 4.91 2.80
CA SER A 170 11.14 5.61 3.37
C SER A 170 12.21 4.63 3.80
N ARG A 171 11.82 3.60 4.56
CA ARG A 171 12.73 2.54 5.01
C ARG A 171 13.39 1.81 3.85
N ALA A 172 12.63 1.53 2.78
CA ALA A 172 13.13 0.89 1.57
C ALA A 172 14.18 1.75 0.84
N ARG A 173 13.98 3.07 0.77
CA ARG A 173 14.95 4.01 0.18
C ARG A 173 16.24 4.08 0.99
N GLU A 174 16.14 4.13 2.33
CA GLU A 174 17.30 4.30 3.22
C GLU A 174 18.17 3.05 3.31
N ARG A 175 17.56 1.87 3.32
CA ARG A 175 18.23 0.60 3.63
C ARG A 175 18.21 -0.39 2.48
N GLY A 176 17.40 -0.19 1.43
CA GLY A 176 17.32 -1.10 0.30
C GLY A 176 16.93 -2.53 0.71
N GLY A 177 16.11 -2.68 1.73
CA GLY A 177 15.70 -3.99 2.28
C GLY A 177 16.74 -4.69 3.15
N ARG A 178 17.90 -4.06 3.41
CA ARG A 178 19.01 -4.67 4.18
C ARG A 178 18.86 -4.42 5.68
N GLY A 179 19.33 -5.40 6.46
CA GLY A 179 19.47 -5.28 7.91
C GLY A 179 18.32 -5.88 8.71
N ASP A 180 18.40 -5.70 10.02
CA ASP A 180 17.35 -6.14 10.95
C ASP A 180 16.20 -5.13 10.99
N HIS A 181 15.00 -5.58 10.69
CA HIS A 181 13.78 -4.77 10.68
C HIS A 181 12.91 -4.98 11.92
N ARG A 182 13.30 -5.81 12.90
CA ARG A 182 12.46 -6.18 14.06
C ARG A 182 12.02 -4.96 14.88
N LEU A 183 12.97 -4.09 15.23
CA LEU A 183 12.64 -2.86 15.99
C LEU A 183 11.72 -1.94 15.20
N PHE A 184 12.03 -1.70 13.92
CA PHE A 184 11.19 -0.91 13.02
C PHE A 184 9.77 -1.49 12.92
N THR A 185 9.65 -2.81 12.72
CA THR A 185 8.37 -3.52 12.63
C THR A 185 7.55 -3.35 13.90
N SER A 186 8.16 -3.63 15.08
CA SER A 186 7.48 -3.53 16.37
C SER A 186 6.99 -2.09 16.61
N HIS A 187 7.85 -1.11 16.36
CA HIS A 187 7.50 0.31 16.52
C HIS A 187 6.38 0.74 15.56
N LEU A 188 6.45 0.34 14.30
CA LEU A 188 5.41 0.66 13.31
C LEU A 188 4.06 0.03 13.69
N VAL A 189 4.06 -1.21 14.21
CA VAL A 189 2.84 -1.85 14.75
C VAL A 189 2.28 -1.07 15.93
N ASP A 190 3.13 -0.59 16.86
CA ASP A 190 2.70 0.23 18.01
C ASP A 190 2.05 1.54 17.55
N LEU A 191 2.67 2.23 16.59
CA LEU A 191 2.14 3.47 16.02
C LEU A 191 0.79 3.25 15.34
N VAL A 192 0.67 2.20 14.52
CA VAL A 192 -0.59 1.83 13.86
C VAL A 192 -1.69 1.56 14.87
N THR A 193 -1.37 0.79 15.93
CA THR A 193 -2.33 0.47 17.00
C THR A 193 -2.81 1.75 17.70
N ALA A 194 -1.89 2.66 18.02
CA ALA A 194 -2.21 3.94 18.62
C ALA A 194 -3.06 4.82 17.69
N MET A 195 -2.75 4.86 16.40
CA MET A 195 -3.52 5.63 15.42
C MET A 195 -4.94 5.11 15.27
N LEU A 196 -5.15 3.79 15.27
CA LEU A 196 -6.48 3.19 15.20
C LEU A 196 -7.31 3.54 16.44
N ALA A 197 -6.74 3.44 17.63
CA ALA A 197 -7.41 3.67 18.90
C ALA A 197 -7.55 5.15 19.29
N ALA A 198 -6.83 6.08 18.65
CA ALA A 198 -6.82 7.49 19.04
C ALA A 198 -8.24 8.08 19.09
N PRO A 199 -8.65 8.74 20.17
CA PRO A 199 -9.96 9.37 20.25
C PRO A 199 -10.10 10.52 19.25
N VAL A 200 -11.33 10.84 18.89
CA VAL A 200 -11.67 12.10 18.21
C VAL A 200 -11.96 13.12 19.31
N THR A 201 -11.20 14.21 19.34
CA THR A 201 -11.39 15.25 20.34
C THR A 201 -12.71 16.00 20.11
N PRO A 202 -13.34 16.59 21.17
CA PRO A 202 -14.55 17.40 21.01
C PRO A 202 -14.39 18.49 19.93
N TRP A 203 -13.25 19.17 19.90
CA TRP A 203 -12.95 20.18 18.89
C TRP A 203 -13.03 19.62 17.44
N THR A 204 -12.42 18.47 17.19
CA THR A 204 -12.49 17.81 15.89
C THR A 204 -13.90 17.35 15.55
N ALA A 205 -14.63 16.81 16.54
CA ALA A 205 -16.01 16.37 16.36
C ALA A 205 -16.95 17.54 16.02
N ASP A 206 -16.76 18.70 16.64
CA ASP A 206 -17.55 19.90 16.33
C ASP A 206 -17.31 20.41 14.89
N LEU A 207 -16.09 20.31 14.38
CA LEU A 207 -15.76 20.69 12.99
C LEU A 207 -16.36 19.74 11.94
N ILE A 208 -16.74 18.53 12.32
CA ILE A 208 -17.37 17.56 11.40
C ILE A 208 -18.87 17.82 11.28
N ARG A 209 -19.50 18.42 12.30
CA ARG A 209 -20.93 18.74 12.25
C ARG A 209 -21.18 19.80 11.17
N PRO A 210 -22.18 19.61 10.29
CA PRO A 210 -22.55 20.66 9.36
C PRO A 210 -23.00 21.88 10.17
N GLU A 211 -22.51 23.08 9.81
CA GLU A 211 -23.06 24.31 10.37
C GLU A 211 -24.58 24.31 10.20
N PRO A 212 -25.36 24.65 11.23
CA PRO A 212 -26.79 24.83 11.07
C PRO A 212 -26.98 25.84 9.95
N ARG A 213 -27.65 25.42 8.86
CA ARG A 213 -28.03 26.35 7.78
C ARG A 213 -28.79 27.46 8.47
N GLY A 214 -28.17 28.65 8.51
CA GLY A 214 -28.80 29.82 9.06
C GLY A 214 -30.22 29.97 8.45
N GLU A 215 -31.24 29.97 9.30
CA GLU A 215 -32.54 30.45 8.91
C GLU A 215 -32.33 31.82 8.27
N GLN A 216 -32.47 31.87 6.97
CA GLN A 216 -32.60 33.15 6.28
C GLN A 216 -33.86 33.82 6.84
N LEU A 217 -33.62 34.75 7.76
CA LEU A 217 -34.66 35.68 8.24
C LEU A 217 -35.34 36.29 7.00
N ARG A 218 -36.59 35.91 6.85
CA ARG A 218 -37.52 36.58 5.91
C ARG A 218 -37.86 37.97 6.42
#